data_0765c242f83bf64b5467411146d5d20f
#
_entry.id   0765c242f83bf64b5467411146d5d20f
#
_cell.length_a   1.000
_cell.length_b   1.000
_cell.length_c   1.000
_cell.angle_alpha   90.00
_cell.angle_beta   90.00
_cell.angle_gamma   90.00
#
_symmetry.space_group_name_H-M   'P 1'
#
loop_
_entity.id
_entity.type
_entity.pdbx_description
1 polymer ?
#
loop_
_entity_poly.entity_id
_entity_poly.type
_entity_poly.pdbx_seq_one_letter_code
_entity_poly.pdbx_strand_id
1 'polypeptide(L)'
;MGLQQNYQINQKQLHSLALTQSMKQSLFMLQTNLADLMTYVQEQSMANPLFDVNPTISKQEVELATVFNNQDTEQPTLEAYLLEQIRLTMRPLPLRELVLQLIAHLDEHGYLLLSDQQLLDQLQVTPVALADAKELLYNLDPPGVGAQSLQECLILQMQLKAATPTHQLALAILEHDFDQLIAHDWSAIAQHWQVQRTQVQAAFAAIQTLTPYPYVATPKHTAYVVPELLVQRQADRLSLEVTKWGYPQIVFAQETYDQLRVSTDQATKSYVQRKYQEYQTLQKNLARRLTTLALIGRCIVNAQAPFFLQKTTTLKTLLLRDVAQKLSLSESTVSRTINDKYLQTTFGIFELKDFFTKRSNPNSELSVNEVQAQLRQLIAQEDPQHPISDQQLVHLLQAQGITIARRTVSKYRQQLGIANAHQRKHLVLGK
;
A
#
# COMPACT_ATOMS: atom_id res chain seq x y z
N MET A 1 -46.41 24.07 61.14
CA MET A 1 -44.99 23.92 60.84
C MET A 1 -44.87 23.32 59.46
N GLY A 2 -44.64 24.18 58.48
CA GLY A 2 -44.56 23.71 57.09
C GLY A 2 -43.13 23.34 56.75
N LEU A 3 -42.95 22.09 56.29
CA LEU A 3 -41.72 21.61 55.67
C LEU A 3 -41.69 22.14 54.24
N GLN A 4 -40.88 23.16 53.99
CA GLN A 4 -40.50 23.57 52.65
C GLN A 4 -39.42 22.59 52.17
N GLN A 5 -39.79 21.67 51.29
CA GLN A 5 -38.84 20.90 50.52
C GLN A 5 -38.28 21.79 49.40
N ASN A 6 -37.06 22.25 49.62
CA ASN A 6 -36.27 22.86 48.56
C ASN A 6 -35.84 21.79 47.53
N TYR A 7 -36.63 21.66 46.45
CA TYR A 7 -36.19 20.96 45.27
C TYR A 7 -35.18 21.86 44.54
N GLN A 8 -33.90 21.68 44.82
CA GLN A 8 -32.84 22.13 43.90
C GLN A 8 -32.86 21.24 42.67
N ILE A 9 -33.56 21.67 41.65
CA ILE A 9 -33.44 21.10 40.31
C ILE A 9 -32.05 21.46 39.81
N ASN A 10 -31.09 20.55 40.01
CA ASN A 10 -29.81 20.57 39.32
C ASN A 10 -30.07 20.22 37.85
N GLN A 11 -30.48 21.22 37.08
CA GLN A 11 -30.50 21.17 35.65
C GLN A 11 -29.06 21.14 35.16
N LYS A 12 -28.43 19.94 35.15
CA LYS A 12 -27.29 19.68 34.32
C LYS A 12 -27.78 19.83 32.89
N GLN A 13 -27.62 21.02 32.35
CA GLN A 13 -27.66 21.23 30.90
C GLN A 13 -26.52 20.39 30.33
N LEU A 14 -26.83 19.16 29.96
CA LEU A 14 -26.05 18.43 28.98
C LEU A 14 -26.18 19.25 27.70
N HIS A 15 -25.25 20.18 27.48
CA HIS A 15 -24.96 20.71 26.17
C HIS A 15 -24.47 19.54 25.34
N SER A 16 -25.38 18.68 24.89
CA SER A 16 -25.16 17.93 23.69
C SER A 16 -25.05 18.99 22.61
N LEU A 17 -23.81 19.35 22.27
CA LEU A 17 -23.49 20.14 21.11
C LEU A 17 -24.02 19.38 19.91
N ALA A 18 -25.28 19.60 19.56
CA ALA A 18 -25.82 19.19 18.29
C ALA A 18 -24.96 19.90 17.25
N LEU A 19 -24.05 19.16 16.63
CA LEU A 19 -23.20 19.67 15.55
C LEU A 19 -24.12 20.32 14.54
N THR A 20 -24.01 21.63 14.37
CA THR A 20 -24.76 22.36 13.35
C THR A 20 -24.43 21.77 11.98
N GLN A 21 -25.34 21.87 11.03
CA GLN A 21 -25.12 21.35 9.67
C GLN A 21 -23.80 21.90 9.06
N SER A 22 -23.49 23.17 9.31
CA SER A 22 -22.24 23.81 8.89
C SER A 22 -20.99 23.17 9.55
N MET A 23 -21.07 22.78 10.84
CA MET A 23 -19.97 22.08 11.50
C MET A 23 -19.78 20.67 10.95
N LYS A 24 -20.85 19.93 10.68
CA LYS A 24 -20.79 18.61 10.03
C LYS A 24 -20.12 18.71 8.66
N GLN A 25 -20.53 19.70 7.86
CA GLN A 25 -19.95 19.97 6.54
C GLN A 25 -18.46 20.32 6.63
N SER A 26 -18.06 21.17 7.59
CA SER A 26 -16.65 21.52 7.80
C SER A 26 -15.81 20.30 8.19
N LEU A 27 -16.32 19.43 9.09
CA LEU A 27 -15.63 18.21 9.49
C LEU A 27 -15.52 17.21 8.32
N PHE A 28 -16.56 17.05 7.54
CA PHE A 28 -16.56 16.22 6.34
C PHE A 28 -15.47 16.68 5.37
N MET A 29 -15.43 17.97 5.02
CA MET A 29 -14.41 18.53 4.13
C MET A 29 -12.99 18.38 4.64
N LEU A 30 -12.75 18.40 5.97
CA LEU A 30 -11.42 18.18 6.53
C LEU A 30 -10.95 16.73 6.37
N GLN A 31 -11.88 15.77 6.43
CA GLN A 31 -11.59 14.34 6.39
C GLN A 31 -11.45 13.81 4.96
N THR A 32 -12.23 14.35 4.03
CA THR A 32 -12.37 13.86 2.65
C THR A 32 -11.05 14.02 1.87
N ASN A 33 -10.70 13.07 1.02
CA ASN A 33 -9.59 13.16 0.08
C ASN A 33 -9.89 14.18 -1.04
N LEU A 34 -8.93 14.46 -1.91
CA LEU A 34 -9.07 15.51 -2.92
C LEU A 34 -10.10 15.16 -4.02
N ALA A 35 -10.14 13.88 -4.44
CA ALA A 35 -11.07 13.41 -5.47
C ALA A 35 -12.53 13.50 -5.00
N ASP A 36 -12.81 12.98 -3.80
CA ASP A 36 -14.14 13.04 -3.21
C ASP A 36 -14.56 14.48 -2.90
N LEU A 37 -13.60 15.35 -2.54
CA LEU A 37 -13.85 16.78 -2.33
C LEU A 37 -14.30 17.45 -3.64
N MET A 38 -13.66 17.15 -4.75
CA MET A 38 -14.04 17.65 -6.07
C MET A 38 -15.48 17.23 -6.44
N THR A 39 -15.78 15.94 -6.29
CA THR A 39 -17.11 15.39 -6.54
C THR A 39 -18.17 16.10 -5.67
N TYR A 40 -17.89 16.23 -4.37
CA TYR A 40 -18.78 16.93 -3.46
C TYR A 40 -19.02 18.39 -3.85
N VAL A 41 -17.97 19.15 -4.21
CA VAL A 41 -18.11 20.56 -4.60
C VAL A 41 -18.85 20.69 -5.94
N GLN A 42 -18.66 19.75 -6.88
CA GLN A 42 -19.44 19.68 -8.11
C GLN A 42 -20.92 19.41 -7.86
N GLU A 43 -21.28 18.48 -6.97
CA GLU A 43 -22.66 18.24 -6.57
C GLU A 43 -23.30 19.49 -5.94
N GLN A 44 -22.54 20.23 -5.14
CA GLN A 44 -23.01 21.48 -4.54
C GLN A 44 -23.23 22.58 -5.59
N SER A 45 -22.40 22.64 -6.67
CA SER A 45 -22.59 23.60 -7.75
C SER A 45 -23.87 23.30 -8.55
N MET A 46 -24.19 22.02 -8.78
CA MET A 46 -25.45 21.64 -9.44
C MET A 46 -26.68 22.08 -8.64
N ALA A 47 -26.56 22.10 -7.30
CA ALA A 47 -27.66 22.50 -6.40
C ALA A 47 -27.72 24.01 -6.13
N ASN A 48 -26.69 24.78 -6.49
CA ASN A 48 -26.57 26.20 -6.19
C ASN A 48 -26.14 27.02 -7.44
N PRO A 49 -27.05 27.73 -8.07
CA PRO A 49 -26.77 28.47 -9.32
C PRO A 49 -25.87 29.71 -9.14
N LEU A 50 -25.46 30.02 -7.91
CA LEU A 50 -24.67 31.22 -7.62
C LEU A 50 -23.14 31.00 -7.74
N PHE A 51 -22.69 29.79 -8.02
CA PHE A 51 -21.27 29.52 -8.27
C PHE A 51 -21.07 28.35 -9.21
N ASP A 52 -19.98 28.40 -9.93
CA ASP A 52 -19.47 27.32 -10.77
C ASP A 52 -18.14 26.79 -10.23
N VAL A 53 -17.80 25.57 -10.60
CA VAL A 53 -16.53 24.93 -10.24
C VAL A 53 -15.67 24.83 -11.49
N ASN A 54 -14.55 25.56 -11.50
CA ASN A 54 -13.54 25.36 -12.53
C ASN A 54 -12.56 24.28 -12.07
N PRO A 55 -12.42 23.17 -12.80
CA PRO A 55 -11.33 22.25 -12.54
C PRO A 55 -10.01 22.97 -12.81
N THR A 56 -9.19 23.13 -11.78
CA THR A 56 -7.85 23.72 -11.93
C THR A 56 -6.92 22.68 -12.57
N ILE A 57 -7.14 22.42 -13.84
CA ILE A 57 -6.23 21.61 -14.64
C ILE A 57 -5.64 22.56 -15.67
N SER A 58 -4.45 23.07 -15.43
CA SER A 58 -3.73 23.79 -16.47
C SER A 58 -3.37 22.80 -17.59
N LYS A 59 -3.35 23.27 -18.86
CA LYS A 59 -2.98 22.41 -20.01
C LYS A 59 -1.61 21.75 -19.81
N GLN A 60 -0.66 22.43 -19.17
CA GLN A 60 0.67 21.89 -18.84
C GLN A 60 0.61 20.75 -17.80
N GLU A 61 -0.36 20.79 -16.89
CA GLU A 61 -0.53 19.77 -15.85
C GLU A 61 -1.26 18.53 -16.39
N VAL A 62 -2.09 18.69 -17.42
CA VAL A 62 -2.65 17.56 -18.19
C VAL A 62 -1.54 16.83 -18.95
N GLU A 63 -0.59 17.55 -19.54
CA GLU A 63 0.57 16.94 -20.20
C GLU A 63 1.45 16.18 -19.20
N LEU A 64 1.71 16.72 -18.00
CA LEU A 64 2.43 16.02 -16.95
C LEU A 64 1.65 14.79 -16.43
N ALA A 65 0.35 14.93 -16.20
CA ALA A 65 -0.50 13.81 -15.82
C ALA A 65 -0.61 12.75 -16.93
N THR A 66 -0.65 13.15 -18.19
CA THR A 66 -0.63 12.21 -19.33
C THR A 66 0.75 11.59 -19.53
N VAL A 67 1.84 12.28 -19.24
CA VAL A 67 3.20 11.69 -19.23
C VAL A 67 3.34 10.68 -18.08
N PHE A 68 2.79 10.98 -16.89
CA PHE A 68 2.74 10.02 -15.78
C PHE A 68 1.74 8.89 -16.03
N ASN A 69 0.58 9.15 -16.66
CA ASN A 69 -0.37 8.11 -17.05
C ASN A 69 0.12 7.26 -18.23
N ASN A 70 0.92 7.81 -19.14
CA ASN A 70 1.52 7.04 -20.25
C ASN A 70 2.74 6.23 -19.81
N GLN A 71 3.25 6.42 -18.58
CA GLN A 71 4.18 5.47 -17.94
C GLN A 71 3.45 4.31 -17.25
N ASP A 72 2.14 4.37 -17.09
CA ASP A 72 1.32 3.18 -16.92
C ASP A 72 1.26 2.43 -18.26
N THR A 73 2.33 1.81 -18.62
CA THR A 73 2.22 0.56 -19.34
C THR A 73 1.35 -0.33 -18.45
N GLU A 74 0.03 -0.36 -18.75
CA GLU A 74 -0.81 -1.45 -18.28
C GLU A 74 0.01 -2.69 -18.55
N GLN A 75 0.53 -3.33 -17.49
CA GLN A 75 1.19 -4.61 -17.71
C GLN A 75 0.09 -5.48 -18.34
N PRO A 76 0.31 -5.94 -19.57
CA PRO A 76 -0.71 -6.69 -20.29
C PRO A 76 -1.14 -7.84 -19.40
N THR A 77 -2.40 -8.19 -19.40
CA THR A 77 -2.85 -9.43 -18.75
C THR A 77 -1.99 -10.56 -19.27
N LEU A 78 -1.77 -11.62 -18.47
CA LEU A 78 -1.00 -12.79 -18.94
C LEU A 78 -1.45 -13.24 -20.32
N GLU A 79 -2.77 -13.31 -20.53
CA GLU A 79 -3.36 -13.68 -21.81
C GLU A 79 -2.91 -12.72 -22.93
N ALA A 80 -3.02 -11.41 -22.76
CA ALA A 80 -2.61 -10.43 -23.77
C ALA A 80 -1.10 -10.50 -24.07
N TYR A 81 -0.27 -10.74 -23.04
CA TYR A 81 1.17 -10.90 -23.18
C TYR A 81 1.54 -12.16 -23.99
N LEU A 82 0.91 -13.30 -23.68
CA LEU A 82 1.11 -14.56 -24.41
C LEU A 82 0.59 -14.48 -25.85
N LEU A 83 -0.56 -13.84 -26.08
CA LEU A 83 -1.12 -13.61 -27.41
C LEU A 83 -0.17 -12.80 -28.30
N GLU A 84 0.46 -11.78 -27.74
CA GLU A 84 1.44 -10.97 -28.47
C GLU A 84 2.68 -11.80 -28.82
N GLN A 85 3.21 -12.59 -27.88
CA GLN A 85 4.33 -13.49 -28.16
C GLN A 85 4.01 -14.48 -29.29
N ILE A 86 2.84 -15.11 -29.25
CA ILE A 86 2.42 -16.04 -30.30
C ILE A 86 2.31 -15.35 -31.65
N ARG A 87 1.81 -14.11 -31.69
CA ARG A 87 1.73 -13.33 -32.96
C ARG A 87 3.09 -13.05 -33.54
N LEU A 88 4.11 -12.83 -32.71
CA LEU A 88 5.46 -12.52 -33.13
C LEU A 88 6.30 -13.77 -33.47
N THR A 89 6.09 -14.87 -32.75
CA THR A 89 6.96 -16.05 -32.83
C THR A 89 6.39 -17.18 -33.68
N MET A 90 5.05 -17.32 -33.74
CA MET A 90 4.42 -18.45 -34.41
C MET A 90 3.75 -18.08 -35.73
N ARG A 91 4.01 -18.89 -36.78
CA ARG A 91 3.31 -18.79 -38.06
C ARG A 91 1.85 -19.19 -37.92
N PRO A 92 0.94 -18.67 -38.77
CA PRO A 92 -0.49 -19.06 -38.79
C PRO A 92 -0.65 -20.50 -39.30
N LEU A 93 -0.59 -21.47 -38.40
CA LEU A 93 -0.77 -22.90 -38.63
C LEU A 93 -1.87 -23.40 -37.70
N PRO A 94 -2.54 -24.55 -37.99
CA PRO A 94 -3.57 -25.10 -37.12
C PRO A 94 -3.09 -25.34 -35.69
N LEU A 95 -1.82 -25.65 -35.49
CA LEU A 95 -1.21 -25.85 -34.18
C LEU A 95 -1.19 -24.56 -33.37
N ARG A 96 -1.00 -23.38 -34.02
CA ARG A 96 -1.09 -22.06 -33.35
C ARG A 96 -2.50 -21.80 -32.79
N GLU A 97 -3.55 -22.17 -33.56
CA GLU A 97 -4.93 -21.99 -33.09
C GLU A 97 -5.20 -22.85 -31.85
N LEU A 98 -4.62 -24.06 -31.82
CA LEU A 98 -4.71 -24.92 -30.65
C LEU A 98 -3.99 -24.31 -29.42
N VAL A 99 -2.80 -23.72 -29.58
CA VAL A 99 -2.11 -23.01 -28.50
C VAL A 99 -2.95 -21.82 -28.00
N LEU A 100 -3.60 -21.07 -28.90
CA LEU A 100 -4.50 -19.99 -28.51
C LEU A 100 -5.70 -20.49 -27.69
N GLN A 101 -6.24 -21.65 -28.02
CA GLN A 101 -7.31 -22.26 -27.24
C GLN A 101 -6.82 -22.71 -25.86
N LEU A 102 -5.60 -23.26 -25.76
CA LEU A 102 -5.00 -23.61 -24.47
C LEU A 102 -4.80 -22.39 -23.56
N ILE A 103 -4.40 -21.25 -24.11
CA ILE A 103 -4.25 -20.00 -23.33
C ILE A 103 -5.57 -19.55 -22.71
N ALA A 104 -6.70 -19.74 -23.40
CA ALA A 104 -8.01 -19.40 -22.87
C ALA A 104 -8.43 -20.27 -21.66
N HIS A 105 -7.74 -21.40 -21.43
CA HIS A 105 -7.97 -22.30 -20.30
C HIS A 105 -6.95 -22.12 -19.17
N LEU A 106 -6.05 -21.11 -19.24
CA LEU A 106 -5.13 -20.77 -18.16
C LEU A 106 -5.83 -20.03 -17.04
N ASP A 107 -5.38 -20.25 -15.83
CA ASP A 107 -5.79 -19.46 -14.67
C ASP A 107 -5.04 -18.11 -14.56
N GLU A 108 -5.36 -17.33 -13.54
CA GLU A 108 -4.72 -16.03 -13.26
C GLU A 108 -3.20 -16.15 -12.96
N HIS A 109 -2.73 -17.34 -12.61
CA HIS A 109 -1.34 -17.64 -12.29
C HIS A 109 -0.57 -18.29 -13.44
N GLY A 110 -1.27 -18.70 -14.51
CA GLY A 110 -0.69 -19.32 -15.69
C GLY A 110 -0.70 -20.85 -15.65
N TYR A 111 -1.48 -21.46 -14.74
CA TYR A 111 -1.68 -22.92 -14.71
C TYR A 111 -2.80 -23.37 -15.64
N LEU A 112 -2.64 -24.55 -16.22
CA LEU A 112 -3.67 -25.19 -17.02
C LEU A 112 -4.56 -26.06 -16.12
N LEU A 113 -5.79 -25.62 -15.87
CA LEU A 113 -6.70 -26.25 -14.90
C LEU A 113 -7.28 -27.57 -15.37
N LEU A 114 -7.32 -27.82 -16.69
CA LEU A 114 -7.94 -28.99 -17.29
C LEU A 114 -6.92 -30.13 -17.43
N SER A 115 -7.38 -31.36 -17.17
CA SER A 115 -6.58 -32.56 -17.44
C SER A 115 -6.50 -32.85 -18.95
N ASP A 116 -5.51 -33.62 -19.37
CA ASP A 116 -5.30 -33.96 -20.79
C ASP A 116 -6.52 -34.62 -21.42
N GLN A 117 -7.21 -35.47 -20.67
CA GLN A 117 -8.45 -36.12 -21.14
C GLN A 117 -9.56 -35.11 -21.40
N GLN A 118 -9.75 -34.16 -20.47
CA GLN A 118 -10.75 -33.10 -20.63
C GLN A 118 -10.43 -32.19 -21.82
N LEU A 119 -9.14 -31.86 -22.02
CA LEU A 119 -8.70 -31.07 -23.17
C LEU A 119 -8.94 -31.82 -24.50
N LEU A 120 -8.65 -33.12 -24.58
CA LEU A 120 -8.90 -33.93 -25.76
C LEU A 120 -10.40 -33.98 -26.10
N ASP A 121 -11.26 -34.14 -25.08
CA ASP A 121 -12.72 -34.23 -25.28
C ASP A 121 -13.30 -32.85 -25.69
N GLN A 122 -12.81 -31.74 -25.11
CA GLN A 122 -13.31 -30.40 -25.43
C GLN A 122 -12.82 -29.89 -26.78
N LEU A 123 -11.54 -30.07 -27.06
CA LEU A 123 -10.91 -29.53 -28.27
C LEU A 123 -11.02 -30.46 -29.47
N GLN A 124 -11.46 -31.74 -29.29
CA GLN A 124 -11.60 -32.75 -30.30
C GLN A 124 -10.34 -32.94 -31.17
N VAL A 125 -9.18 -32.93 -30.54
CA VAL A 125 -7.88 -33.04 -31.19
C VAL A 125 -7.20 -34.36 -30.90
N THR A 126 -6.20 -34.72 -31.70
CA THR A 126 -5.41 -35.91 -31.44
C THR A 126 -4.47 -35.74 -30.26
N PRO A 127 -4.14 -36.81 -29.50
CA PRO A 127 -3.20 -36.72 -28.38
C PRO A 127 -1.82 -36.14 -28.79
N VAL A 128 -1.36 -36.43 -30.01
CA VAL A 128 -0.09 -35.92 -30.54
C VAL A 128 -0.16 -34.41 -30.74
N ALA A 129 -1.24 -33.93 -31.36
CA ALA A 129 -1.40 -32.49 -31.58
C ALA A 129 -1.50 -31.69 -30.25
N LEU A 130 -2.15 -32.28 -29.22
CA LEU A 130 -2.20 -31.67 -27.89
C LEU A 130 -0.81 -31.62 -27.25
N ALA A 131 -0.02 -32.71 -27.36
CA ALA A 131 1.33 -32.74 -26.81
C ALA A 131 2.25 -31.68 -27.47
N ASP A 132 2.20 -31.62 -28.83
CA ASP A 132 2.96 -30.59 -29.57
C ASP A 132 2.54 -29.16 -29.20
N ALA A 133 1.24 -28.90 -29.00
CA ALA A 133 0.74 -27.61 -28.59
C ALA A 133 1.15 -27.25 -27.17
N LYS A 134 1.16 -28.22 -26.25
CA LYS A 134 1.67 -28.01 -24.88
C LYS A 134 3.18 -27.70 -24.87
N GLU A 135 3.97 -28.40 -25.67
CA GLU A 135 5.40 -28.14 -25.81
C GLU A 135 5.68 -26.71 -26.31
N LEU A 136 4.88 -26.26 -27.30
CA LEU A 136 4.97 -24.86 -27.75
C LEU A 136 4.54 -23.88 -26.69
N LEU A 137 3.53 -24.17 -25.87
CA LEU A 137 3.08 -23.35 -24.77
C LEU A 137 4.15 -23.24 -23.67
N TYR A 138 4.84 -24.34 -23.34
CA TYR A 138 5.93 -24.38 -22.34
C TYR A 138 7.16 -23.55 -22.74
N ASN A 139 7.36 -23.32 -24.04
CA ASN A 139 8.45 -22.48 -24.54
C ASN A 139 8.13 -20.98 -24.54
N LEU A 140 6.93 -20.56 -24.11
CA LEU A 140 6.58 -19.16 -23.96
C LEU A 140 7.11 -18.58 -22.64
N ASP A 141 7.29 -17.26 -22.59
CA ASP A 141 7.65 -16.52 -21.39
C ASP A 141 6.39 -15.94 -20.72
N PRO A 142 6.22 -16.09 -19.39
CA PRO A 142 7.17 -16.56 -18.38
C PRO A 142 7.27 -18.10 -18.27
N PRO A 143 8.45 -18.60 -17.87
CA PRO A 143 8.72 -20.03 -17.77
C PRO A 143 7.78 -20.74 -16.79
N GLY A 144 7.25 -21.88 -17.19
CA GLY A 144 6.32 -22.66 -16.39
C GLY A 144 4.84 -22.42 -16.68
N VAL A 145 4.52 -21.51 -17.63
CA VAL A 145 3.14 -21.31 -18.11
C VAL A 145 2.63 -22.59 -18.79
N GLY A 146 1.37 -22.92 -18.52
CA GLY A 146 0.72 -24.13 -19.05
C GLY A 146 0.94 -25.39 -18.22
N ALA A 147 1.72 -25.34 -17.14
CA ALA A 147 1.86 -26.45 -16.21
C ALA A 147 0.52 -26.81 -15.57
N GLN A 148 0.26 -28.10 -15.33
CA GLN A 148 -0.95 -28.58 -14.65
C GLN A 148 -0.75 -28.72 -13.14
N SER A 149 0.51 -28.69 -12.65
CA SER A 149 0.84 -28.81 -11.23
C SER A 149 2.04 -27.96 -10.86
N LEU A 150 2.19 -27.68 -9.55
CA LEU A 150 3.37 -27.00 -9.02
C LEU A 150 4.67 -27.74 -9.37
N GLN A 151 4.67 -29.06 -9.25
CA GLN A 151 5.81 -29.90 -9.59
C GLN A 151 6.25 -29.70 -11.04
N GLU A 152 5.30 -29.78 -11.98
CA GLU A 152 5.55 -29.58 -13.41
C GLU A 152 6.08 -28.16 -13.70
N CYS A 153 5.49 -27.14 -13.08
CA CYS A 153 5.95 -25.75 -13.20
C CYS A 153 7.41 -25.58 -12.78
N LEU A 154 7.79 -26.18 -11.65
CA LEU A 154 9.17 -26.11 -11.15
C LEU A 154 10.14 -26.92 -12.05
N ILE A 155 9.71 -28.04 -12.60
CA ILE A 155 10.48 -28.85 -13.56
C ILE A 155 10.75 -28.02 -14.82
N LEU A 156 9.74 -27.40 -15.42
CA LEU A 156 9.87 -26.57 -16.62
C LEU A 156 10.83 -25.40 -16.39
N GLN A 157 10.73 -24.72 -15.26
CA GLN A 157 11.64 -23.64 -14.90
C GLN A 157 13.09 -24.13 -14.68
N MET A 158 13.27 -25.32 -14.07
CA MET A 158 14.59 -25.86 -13.80
C MET A 158 15.28 -26.31 -15.09
N GLN A 159 14.54 -26.84 -16.04
CA GLN A 159 15.08 -27.26 -17.37
C GLN A 159 15.68 -26.10 -18.15
N LEU A 160 15.17 -24.87 -17.97
CA LEU A 160 15.71 -23.68 -18.64
C LEU A 160 16.97 -23.12 -17.98
N LYS A 161 17.31 -23.57 -16.77
CA LYS A 161 18.52 -23.11 -16.08
C LYS A 161 19.76 -23.86 -16.57
N ALA A 162 20.93 -23.18 -16.46
CA ALA A 162 22.19 -23.76 -16.87
C ALA A 162 22.43 -25.15 -16.23
N ALA A 163 22.91 -26.12 -17.01
CA ALA A 163 23.10 -27.51 -16.59
C ALA A 163 24.32 -27.64 -15.66
N THR A 164 24.22 -27.15 -14.43
CA THR A 164 25.21 -27.42 -13.37
C THR A 164 24.86 -28.74 -12.68
N PRO A 165 25.82 -29.43 -12.08
CA PRO A 165 25.55 -30.68 -11.34
C PRO A 165 24.48 -30.49 -10.23
N THR A 166 24.45 -29.32 -9.61
CA THR A 166 23.44 -28.97 -8.60
C THR A 166 22.05 -28.85 -9.21
N HIS A 167 21.93 -28.23 -10.40
CA HIS A 167 20.63 -28.09 -11.08
C HIS A 167 20.14 -29.44 -11.63
N GLN A 168 21.05 -30.31 -12.11
CA GLN A 168 20.68 -31.66 -12.54
C GLN A 168 20.14 -32.50 -11.37
N LEU A 169 20.80 -32.41 -10.20
CA LEU A 169 20.29 -33.07 -8.98
C LEU A 169 18.95 -32.47 -8.54
N ALA A 170 18.79 -31.16 -8.62
CA ALA A 170 17.52 -30.48 -8.29
C ALA A 170 16.39 -30.94 -9.23
N LEU A 171 16.66 -31.07 -10.52
CA LEU A 171 15.69 -31.57 -11.50
C LEU A 171 15.30 -33.02 -11.17
N ALA A 172 16.27 -33.89 -10.94
CA ALA A 172 16.02 -35.29 -10.59
C ALA A 172 15.20 -35.44 -9.28
N ILE A 173 15.45 -34.61 -8.27
CA ILE A 173 14.67 -34.58 -7.04
C ILE A 173 13.23 -34.10 -7.32
N LEU A 174 13.02 -33.09 -8.15
CA LEU A 174 11.68 -32.62 -8.53
C LEU A 174 10.88 -33.67 -9.30
N GLU A 175 11.53 -34.47 -10.15
CA GLU A 175 10.88 -35.52 -10.94
C GLU A 175 10.51 -36.76 -10.13
N HIS A 176 11.36 -37.18 -9.20
CA HIS A 176 11.23 -38.50 -8.56
C HIS A 176 10.96 -38.47 -7.06
N ASP A 177 11.39 -37.43 -6.35
CA ASP A 177 11.35 -37.37 -4.89
C ASP A 177 10.59 -36.14 -4.36
N PHE A 178 9.59 -35.67 -5.12
CA PHE A 178 8.85 -34.45 -4.79
C PHE A 178 8.13 -34.54 -3.43
N ASP A 179 7.53 -35.70 -3.10
CA ASP A 179 6.85 -35.91 -1.83
C ASP A 179 7.83 -35.89 -0.63
N GLN A 180 9.04 -36.44 -0.80
CA GLN A 180 10.10 -36.42 0.21
C GLN A 180 10.64 -35.00 0.38
N LEU A 181 10.71 -34.22 -0.71
CA LEU A 181 11.07 -32.81 -0.69
C LEU A 181 10.07 -31.99 0.13
N ILE A 182 8.78 -32.22 -0.04
CA ILE A 182 7.71 -31.57 0.76
C ILE A 182 7.80 -31.98 2.23
N ALA A 183 8.11 -33.25 2.52
CA ALA A 183 8.29 -33.77 3.87
C ALA A 183 9.60 -33.28 4.55
N HIS A 184 10.48 -32.61 3.81
CA HIS A 184 11.83 -32.22 4.25
C HIS A 184 12.71 -33.38 4.71
N ASP A 185 12.54 -34.56 4.13
CA ASP A 185 13.35 -35.75 4.44
C ASP A 185 14.66 -35.77 3.59
N TRP A 186 15.56 -34.89 3.97
CA TRP A 186 16.87 -34.77 3.34
C TRP A 186 17.70 -36.04 3.37
N SER A 187 17.47 -36.90 4.40
CA SER A 187 18.23 -38.13 4.59
C SER A 187 17.81 -39.21 3.61
N ALA A 188 16.51 -39.35 3.36
CA ALA A 188 15.99 -40.28 2.37
C ALA A 188 16.43 -39.89 0.96
N ILE A 189 16.35 -38.59 0.60
CA ILE A 189 16.80 -38.08 -0.70
C ILE A 189 18.32 -38.30 -0.88
N ALA A 190 19.14 -38.00 0.14
CA ALA A 190 20.60 -38.19 0.08
C ALA A 190 20.97 -39.67 -0.11
N GLN A 191 20.24 -40.58 0.53
CA GLN A 191 20.43 -42.02 0.39
C GLN A 191 20.00 -42.53 -0.99
N HIS A 192 18.87 -42.06 -1.50
CA HIS A 192 18.36 -42.45 -2.83
C HIS A 192 19.35 -42.08 -3.96
N TRP A 193 19.87 -40.86 -3.93
CA TRP A 193 20.80 -40.36 -4.97
C TRP A 193 22.26 -40.65 -4.65
N GLN A 194 22.58 -41.27 -3.52
CA GLN A 194 23.95 -41.56 -3.04
C GLN A 194 24.85 -40.31 -3.01
N VAL A 195 24.28 -39.18 -2.61
CA VAL A 195 24.94 -37.88 -2.51
C VAL A 195 25.06 -37.40 -1.07
N GLN A 196 25.96 -36.47 -0.81
CA GLN A 196 26.05 -35.86 0.50
C GLN A 196 24.84 -34.96 0.80
N ARG A 197 24.42 -34.91 2.08
CA ARG A 197 23.32 -34.04 2.54
C ARG A 197 23.54 -32.57 2.14
N THR A 198 24.78 -32.10 2.13
CA THR A 198 25.14 -30.75 1.69
C THR A 198 24.81 -30.49 0.24
N GLN A 199 24.91 -31.50 -0.64
CA GLN A 199 24.54 -31.37 -2.06
C GLN A 199 23.02 -31.32 -2.22
N VAL A 200 22.27 -32.09 -1.43
CA VAL A 200 20.79 -32.02 -1.41
C VAL A 200 20.33 -30.63 -0.93
N GLN A 201 20.98 -30.08 0.09
CA GLN A 201 20.68 -28.71 0.56
C GLN A 201 21.00 -27.64 -0.49
N ALA A 202 22.09 -27.79 -1.24
CA ALA A 202 22.42 -26.89 -2.35
C ALA A 202 21.39 -27.00 -3.50
N ALA A 203 20.93 -28.23 -3.80
CA ALA A 203 19.86 -28.44 -4.79
C ALA A 203 18.54 -27.81 -4.32
N PHE A 204 18.19 -27.96 -3.04
CA PHE A 204 17.00 -27.32 -2.46
C PHE A 204 17.10 -25.79 -2.49
N ALA A 205 18.26 -25.23 -2.18
CA ALA A 205 18.46 -23.78 -2.30
C ALA A 205 18.30 -23.30 -3.76
N ALA A 206 18.68 -24.10 -4.76
CA ALA A 206 18.42 -23.81 -6.16
C ALA A 206 16.93 -23.87 -6.49
N ILE A 207 16.18 -24.84 -5.96
CA ILE A 207 14.72 -24.94 -6.11
C ILE A 207 14.02 -23.71 -5.48
N GLN A 208 14.46 -23.25 -4.34
CA GLN A 208 13.90 -22.07 -3.67
C GLN A 208 14.07 -20.75 -4.47
N THR A 209 14.96 -20.72 -5.45
CA THR A 209 15.08 -19.58 -6.37
C THR A 209 14.07 -19.57 -7.52
N LEU A 210 13.26 -20.62 -7.64
CA LEU A 210 12.18 -20.73 -8.61
C LEU A 210 10.92 -20.05 -8.08
N THR A 211 10.03 -19.67 -8.98
CA THR A 211 8.76 -19.03 -8.64
C THR A 211 7.65 -20.07 -8.69
N PRO A 212 6.84 -20.24 -7.62
CA PRO A 212 5.74 -21.19 -7.63
C PRO A 212 4.61 -20.80 -8.60
N TYR A 213 4.53 -19.54 -8.96
CA TYR A 213 3.56 -19.00 -9.90
C TYR A 213 4.28 -18.38 -11.10
N PRO A 214 4.07 -18.92 -12.33
CA PRO A 214 4.67 -18.35 -13.55
C PRO A 214 4.35 -16.87 -13.71
N TYR A 215 3.11 -16.49 -13.42
CA TYR A 215 2.66 -15.11 -13.50
C TYR A 215 2.02 -14.67 -12.18
N VAL A 216 2.49 -13.56 -11.67
CA VAL A 216 1.87 -12.87 -10.55
C VAL A 216 1.29 -11.57 -11.10
N ALA A 217 -0.03 -11.53 -11.22
CA ALA A 217 -0.70 -10.30 -11.61
C ALA A 217 -0.32 -9.20 -10.60
N THR A 218 0.50 -8.25 -11.02
CA THR A 218 0.69 -7.04 -10.23
C THR A 218 -0.67 -6.36 -10.13
N PRO A 219 -1.12 -5.99 -8.91
CA PRO A 219 -2.43 -5.39 -8.75
C PRO A 219 -2.52 -4.16 -9.67
N LYS A 220 -3.52 -4.16 -10.57
CA LYS A 220 -3.77 -3.18 -11.63
C LYS A 220 -3.95 -1.73 -11.17
N HIS A 221 -4.00 -1.49 -9.86
CA HIS A 221 -4.25 -0.18 -9.30
C HIS A 221 -3.26 0.12 -8.18
N THR A 222 -2.10 0.61 -8.53
CA THR A 222 -1.47 1.58 -7.66
C THR A 222 -2.40 2.79 -7.66
N ALA A 223 -3.20 2.94 -6.60
CA ALA A 223 -4.03 4.13 -6.45
C ALA A 223 -3.10 5.34 -6.55
N TYR A 224 -3.24 6.12 -7.63
CA TYR A 224 -2.49 7.34 -7.78
C TYR A 224 -2.84 8.28 -6.65
N VAL A 225 -1.86 8.54 -5.85
CA VAL A 225 -2.01 9.40 -4.70
C VAL A 225 -1.57 10.80 -5.08
N VAL A 226 -2.50 11.73 -5.02
CA VAL A 226 -2.23 13.15 -5.26
C VAL A 226 -1.73 13.80 -3.97
N PRO A 227 -0.48 14.25 -3.90
CA PRO A 227 0.05 14.91 -2.70
C PRO A 227 -0.58 16.29 -2.54
N GLU A 228 -1.15 16.56 -1.35
CA GLU A 228 -1.70 17.87 -1.01
C GLU A 228 -0.64 18.83 -0.45
N LEU A 229 0.51 18.31 -0.02
CA LEU A 229 1.64 19.10 0.51
C LEU A 229 2.92 18.78 -0.26
N LEU A 230 3.71 19.82 -0.54
CA LEU A 230 5.02 19.72 -1.17
C LEU A 230 6.08 20.29 -0.23
N VAL A 231 7.10 19.48 0.08
CA VAL A 231 8.27 19.90 0.85
C VAL A 231 9.46 19.98 -0.09
N GLN A 232 10.00 21.18 -0.22
CA GLN A 232 11.22 21.44 -0.99
C GLN A 232 12.36 21.76 -0.05
N ARG A 233 13.53 21.22 -0.36
CA ARG A 233 14.78 21.54 0.33
C ARG A 233 15.56 22.58 -0.46
N GLN A 234 15.84 23.70 0.16
CA GLN A 234 16.74 24.74 -0.37
C GLN A 234 17.94 24.87 0.57
N ALA A 235 19.05 24.21 0.25
CA ALA A 235 20.21 24.04 1.11
C ALA A 235 19.81 23.43 2.47
N ASP A 236 19.92 24.19 3.57
CA ASP A 236 19.55 23.78 4.94
C ASP A 236 18.15 24.27 5.36
N ARG A 237 17.40 24.90 4.48
CA ARG A 237 16.03 25.36 4.74
C ARG A 237 15.02 24.46 4.08
N LEU A 238 13.92 24.22 4.80
CA LEU A 238 12.76 23.50 4.30
C LEU A 238 11.63 24.48 4.02
N SER A 239 11.08 24.45 2.81
CA SER A 239 9.86 25.17 2.45
C SER A 239 8.71 24.18 2.34
N LEU A 240 7.54 24.55 2.86
CA LEU A 240 6.31 23.80 2.71
C LEU A 240 5.32 24.61 1.89
N GLU A 241 4.82 24.02 0.83
CA GLU A 241 3.77 24.58 0.00
C GLU A 241 2.56 23.66 -0.01
N VAL A 242 1.36 24.22 -0.06
CA VAL A 242 0.13 23.47 -0.27
C VAL A 242 -0.12 23.40 -1.77
N THR A 243 -0.19 22.21 -2.29
CA THR A 243 -0.46 21.99 -3.71
C THR A 243 -1.88 22.43 -4.05
N LYS A 244 -2.02 23.27 -5.05
CA LYS A 244 -3.35 23.67 -5.56
C LYS A 244 -3.85 22.76 -6.68
N TRP A 245 -3.03 21.80 -7.06
CA TRP A 245 -3.33 20.86 -8.13
C TRP A 245 -4.54 19.99 -7.76
N GLY A 246 -5.53 19.96 -8.68
CA GLY A 246 -6.78 19.23 -8.45
C GLY A 246 -7.68 19.82 -7.36
N TYR A 247 -7.36 21.00 -6.80
CA TYR A 247 -8.20 21.63 -5.78
C TYR A 247 -9.37 22.39 -6.40
N PRO A 248 -10.63 22.24 -5.94
CA PRO A 248 -11.78 22.89 -6.53
C PRO A 248 -11.68 24.42 -6.42
N GLN A 249 -11.70 25.10 -7.56
CA GLN A 249 -11.82 26.56 -7.61
C GLN A 249 -13.28 26.94 -7.82
N ILE A 250 -13.81 27.67 -6.86
CA ILE A 250 -15.19 28.14 -6.89
C ILE A 250 -15.19 29.56 -7.47
N VAL A 251 -15.92 29.73 -8.57
CA VAL A 251 -16.14 31.04 -9.22
C VAL A 251 -17.54 31.49 -8.92
N PHE A 252 -17.70 32.67 -8.33
CA PHE A 252 -19.01 33.24 -8.04
C PHE A 252 -19.69 33.75 -9.29
N ALA A 253 -20.94 33.38 -9.53
CA ALA A 253 -21.74 33.79 -10.65
C ALA A 253 -22.42 35.18 -10.36
N GLN A 254 -21.63 36.24 -10.46
CA GLN A 254 -22.06 37.60 -10.10
C GLN A 254 -23.26 38.04 -10.89
N GLU A 255 -23.30 37.78 -12.21
CA GLU A 255 -24.40 38.18 -13.09
C GLU A 255 -25.72 37.51 -12.67
N THR A 256 -25.69 36.22 -12.40
CA THR A 256 -26.87 35.46 -11.92
C THR A 256 -27.37 36.00 -10.60
N TYR A 257 -26.45 36.29 -9.66
CA TYR A 257 -26.80 36.87 -8.38
C TYR A 257 -27.48 38.22 -8.52
N ASP A 258 -26.95 39.13 -9.36
CA ASP A 258 -27.49 40.47 -9.57
C ASP A 258 -28.86 40.40 -10.23
N GLN A 259 -29.09 39.56 -11.22
CA GLN A 259 -30.38 39.33 -11.86
C GLN A 259 -31.42 38.82 -10.89
N LEU A 260 -31.10 37.83 -10.08
CA LEU A 260 -32.03 37.24 -9.12
C LEU A 260 -32.36 38.17 -7.93
N ARG A 261 -31.40 39.03 -7.55
CA ARG A 261 -31.57 39.99 -6.45
C ARG A 261 -32.59 41.13 -6.81
N VAL A 262 -32.72 41.50 -8.06
CA VAL A 262 -33.64 42.54 -8.50
C VAL A 262 -35.10 42.08 -8.54
N SER A 263 -35.34 40.77 -8.44
CA SER A 263 -36.71 40.21 -8.33
C SER A 263 -37.50 40.86 -7.23
N THR A 264 -38.78 41.18 -7.48
CA THR A 264 -39.73 41.73 -6.51
C THR A 264 -40.30 40.66 -5.59
N ASP A 265 -40.23 39.40 -5.95
CA ASP A 265 -40.76 38.28 -5.19
C ASP A 265 -39.99 37.98 -3.93
N GLN A 266 -40.71 37.96 -2.78
CA GLN A 266 -40.12 37.70 -1.46
C GLN A 266 -39.56 36.26 -1.34
N ALA A 267 -40.21 35.29 -2.00
CA ALA A 267 -39.72 33.90 -2.00
C ALA A 267 -38.38 33.79 -2.72
N THR A 268 -38.24 34.44 -3.87
CA THR A 268 -36.99 34.50 -4.65
C THR A 268 -35.88 35.19 -3.85
N LYS A 269 -36.15 36.29 -3.16
CA LYS A 269 -35.16 36.96 -2.30
C LYS A 269 -34.64 36.06 -1.18
N SER A 270 -35.55 35.38 -0.49
CA SER A 270 -35.15 34.44 0.59
C SER A 270 -34.36 33.25 0.08
N TYR A 271 -34.70 32.74 -1.09
CA TYR A 271 -33.95 31.68 -1.80
C TYR A 271 -32.52 32.13 -2.12
N VAL A 272 -32.37 33.28 -2.78
CA VAL A 272 -31.07 33.85 -3.17
C VAL A 272 -30.18 34.08 -1.94
N GLN A 273 -30.76 34.65 -0.87
CA GLN A 273 -30.02 34.89 0.37
C GLN A 273 -29.53 33.60 1.01
N ARG A 274 -30.34 32.53 1.04
CA ARG A 274 -29.93 31.21 1.54
C ARG A 274 -28.81 30.62 0.67
N LYS A 275 -28.94 30.66 -0.66
CA LYS A 275 -27.97 30.15 -1.59
C LYS A 275 -26.63 30.90 -1.50
N TYR A 276 -26.68 32.20 -1.28
CA TYR A 276 -25.48 33.00 -1.03
C TYR A 276 -24.79 32.64 0.28
N GLN A 277 -25.55 32.37 1.34
CA GLN A 277 -24.98 31.89 2.63
C GLN A 277 -24.36 30.49 2.49
N GLU A 278 -24.97 29.59 1.72
CA GLU A 278 -24.40 28.29 1.39
C GLU A 278 -23.06 28.42 0.68
N TYR A 279 -22.98 29.28 -0.36
CA TYR A 279 -21.73 29.59 -1.06
C TYR A 279 -20.65 30.14 -0.12
N GLN A 280 -20.97 31.15 0.71
CA GLN A 280 -20.01 31.71 1.65
C GLN A 280 -19.50 30.69 2.66
N THR A 281 -20.38 29.80 3.14
CA THR A 281 -20.02 28.74 4.06
C THR A 281 -19.07 27.73 3.40
N LEU A 282 -19.37 27.34 2.18
CA LEU A 282 -18.52 26.46 1.37
C LEU A 282 -17.12 27.06 1.17
N GLN A 283 -17.05 28.31 0.74
CA GLN A 283 -15.81 29.04 0.54
C GLN A 283 -14.95 29.12 1.82
N LYS A 284 -15.59 29.46 2.96
CA LYS A 284 -14.91 29.51 4.26
C LYS A 284 -14.39 28.14 4.69
N ASN A 285 -15.15 27.08 4.47
CA ASN A 285 -14.75 25.73 4.83
C ASN A 285 -13.57 25.24 3.99
N LEU A 286 -13.56 25.52 2.68
CA LEU A 286 -12.42 25.22 1.78
C LEU A 286 -11.14 25.97 2.20
N ALA A 287 -11.27 27.27 2.48
CA ALA A 287 -10.14 28.06 2.94
C ALA A 287 -9.60 27.55 4.30
N ARG A 288 -10.51 27.20 5.23
CA ARG A 288 -10.14 26.63 6.52
C ARG A 288 -9.42 25.29 6.39
N ARG A 289 -9.87 24.41 5.47
CA ARG A 289 -9.18 23.15 5.16
C ARG A 289 -7.73 23.38 4.77
N LEU A 290 -7.48 24.26 3.78
CA LEU A 290 -6.12 24.56 3.32
C LEU A 290 -5.24 25.13 4.44
N THR A 291 -5.79 26.08 5.20
CA THR A 291 -5.06 26.71 6.32
C THR A 291 -4.72 25.66 7.40
N THR A 292 -5.68 24.81 7.77
CA THR A 292 -5.46 23.77 8.79
C THR A 292 -4.42 22.77 8.34
N LEU A 293 -4.50 22.31 7.08
CA LEU A 293 -3.55 21.38 6.50
C LEU A 293 -2.13 21.99 6.45
N ALA A 294 -2.01 23.24 6.03
CA ALA A 294 -0.73 23.96 6.01
C ALA A 294 -0.11 24.09 7.40
N LEU A 295 -0.91 24.40 8.42
CA LEU A 295 -0.44 24.53 9.81
C LEU A 295 0.06 23.20 10.38
N ILE A 296 -0.71 22.12 10.16
CA ILE A 296 -0.32 20.76 10.57
C ILE A 296 0.93 20.32 9.81
N GLY A 297 0.98 20.51 8.50
CA GLY A 297 2.15 20.18 7.68
C GLY A 297 3.43 20.92 8.16
N ARG A 298 3.34 22.22 8.44
CA ARG A 298 4.47 22.99 9.01
C ARG A 298 4.92 22.44 10.37
N CYS A 299 3.96 22.04 11.21
CA CYS A 299 4.28 21.46 12.50
C CYS A 299 5.02 20.12 12.35
N ILE A 300 4.59 19.26 11.42
CA ILE A 300 5.25 17.98 11.10
C ILE A 300 6.66 18.24 10.56
N VAL A 301 6.81 19.10 9.53
CA VAL A 301 8.10 19.38 8.89
C VAL A 301 9.10 19.95 9.90
N ASN A 302 8.68 20.85 10.79
CA ASN A 302 9.55 21.39 11.83
C ASN A 302 9.95 20.34 12.87
N ALA A 303 9.05 19.44 13.26
CA ALA A 303 9.34 18.37 14.22
C ALA A 303 10.28 17.32 13.61
N GLN A 304 10.10 16.99 12.34
CA GLN A 304 10.84 15.98 11.59
C GLN A 304 11.93 16.58 10.69
N ALA A 305 12.38 17.81 10.96
CA ALA A 305 13.38 18.49 10.14
C ALA A 305 14.66 17.67 9.86
N PRO A 306 15.24 16.90 10.82
CA PRO A 306 16.40 16.07 10.53
C PRO A 306 16.14 14.98 9.49
N PHE A 307 14.92 14.41 9.45
CA PHE A 307 14.51 13.44 8.45
C PHE A 307 14.39 14.09 7.06
N PHE A 308 13.69 15.20 6.94
CA PHE A 308 13.55 15.91 5.66
C PHE A 308 14.86 16.48 5.12
N LEU A 309 15.81 16.79 5.99
CA LEU A 309 17.18 17.18 5.61
C LEU A 309 18.08 15.98 5.32
N GLN A 310 17.56 14.74 5.39
CA GLN A 310 18.31 13.50 5.20
C GLN A 310 19.52 13.34 6.15
N LYS A 311 19.45 13.97 7.33
CA LYS A 311 20.46 13.83 8.39
C LYS A 311 20.22 12.56 9.22
N THR A 312 18.99 12.05 9.25
CA THR A 312 18.59 10.82 9.93
C THR A 312 17.60 10.04 9.08
N THR A 313 17.63 8.71 9.16
CA THR A 313 16.66 7.81 8.53
C THR A 313 15.47 7.49 9.45
N THR A 314 15.57 7.83 10.73
CA THR A 314 14.55 7.57 11.75
C THR A 314 13.71 8.81 12.02
N LEU A 315 12.41 8.60 12.23
CA LEU A 315 11.46 9.65 12.60
C LEU A 315 11.48 9.88 14.09
N LYS A 316 11.51 11.15 14.51
CA LYS A 316 11.31 11.51 15.92
C LYS A 316 9.90 11.21 16.38
N THR A 317 9.73 10.93 17.69
CA THR A 317 8.39 10.77 18.27
C THR A 317 7.57 12.04 18.13
N LEU A 318 6.41 11.95 17.48
CA LEU A 318 5.44 13.03 17.35
C LEU A 318 4.05 12.48 17.64
N LEU A 319 3.37 13.01 18.64
CA LEU A 319 2.03 12.57 19.01
C LEU A 319 0.98 13.55 18.49
N LEU A 320 -0.20 13.02 18.17
CA LEU A 320 -1.35 13.85 17.74
C LEU A 320 -1.69 14.93 18.75
N ARG A 321 -1.65 14.62 20.05
CA ARG A 321 -1.92 15.55 21.14
C ARG A 321 -0.92 16.72 21.18
N ASP A 322 0.36 16.47 20.86
CA ASP A 322 1.40 17.48 20.90
C ASP A 322 1.18 18.53 19.80
N VAL A 323 0.78 18.06 18.60
CA VAL A 323 0.40 18.95 17.49
C VAL A 323 -0.93 19.66 17.78
N ALA A 324 -1.91 18.96 18.33
CA ALA A 324 -3.20 19.54 18.70
C ALA A 324 -3.04 20.66 19.72
N GLN A 325 -2.24 20.46 20.78
CA GLN A 325 -1.93 21.45 21.79
C GLN A 325 -1.21 22.66 21.20
N LYS A 326 -0.18 22.44 20.37
CA LYS A 326 0.60 23.50 19.72
C LYS A 326 -0.21 24.39 18.81
N LEU A 327 -1.20 23.82 18.12
CA LEU A 327 -2.07 24.51 17.16
C LEU A 327 -3.42 24.95 17.77
N SER A 328 -3.67 24.69 19.05
CA SER A 328 -4.96 24.93 19.73
C SER A 328 -6.14 24.27 19.00
N LEU A 329 -5.92 23.05 18.51
CA LEU A 329 -6.92 22.22 17.82
C LEU A 329 -7.27 21.00 18.69
N SER A 330 -8.42 20.34 18.39
CA SER A 330 -8.69 19.03 18.99
C SER A 330 -7.88 17.93 18.31
N GLU A 331 -7.51 16.87 19.07
CA GLU A 331 -6.83 15.70 18.49
C GLU A 331 -7.62 15.07 17.35
N SER A 332 -8.97 15.07 17.48
CA SER A 332 -9.85 14.55 16.44
C SER A 332 -9.79 15.38 15.15
N THR A 333 -9.60 16.69 15.24
CA THR A 333 -9.41 17.58 14.08
C THR A 333 -8.08 17.27 13.38
N VAL A 334 -6.99 17.14 14.15
CA VAL A 334 -5.68 16.78 13.59
C VAL A 334 -5.75 15.41 12.92
N SER A 335 -6.28 14.39 13.60
CA SER A 335 -6.43 13.03 13.07
C SER A 335 -7.24 12.99 11.75
N ARG A 336 -8.36 13.71 11.68
CA ARG A 336 -9.18 13.79 10.45
C ARG A 336 -8.46 14.52 9.32
N THR A 337 -7.66 15.53 9.64
CA THR A 337 -6.94 16.31 8.61
C THR A 337 -5.79 15.53 8.00
N ILE A 338 -5.13 14.62 8.73
CA ILE A 338 -3.97 13.86 8.23
C ILE A 338 -4.34 12.55 7.54
N ASN A 339 -5.55 12.04 7.75
CA ASN A 339 -6.01 10.79 7.15
C ASN A 339 -6.11 10.93 5.63
N ASP A 340 -5.62 9.91 4.90
CA ASP A 340 -5.64 9.82 3.44
C ASP A 340 -5.07 11.08 2.74
N LYS A 341 -4.07 11.71 3.36
CA LYS A 341 -3.37 12.87 2.81
C LYS A 341 -1.88 12.62 2.74
N TYR A 342 -1.28 13.10 1.66
CA TYR A 342 0.08 12.78 1.30
C TYR A 342 0.93 14.03 1.16
N LEU A 343 2.21 13.85 1.47
CA LEU A 343 3.23 14.86 1.39
C LEU A 343 4.32 14.39 0.44
N GLN A 344 4.61 15.18 -0.58
CA GLN A 344 5.67 14.92 -1.54
C GLN A 344 6.97 15.60 -1.07
N THR A 345 8.05 14.85 -1.17
CA THR A 345 9.42 15.31 -0.93
C THR A 345 10.27 15.06 -2.17
N THR A 346 11.51 15.53 -2.18
CA THR A 346 12.49 15.23 -3.24
C THR A 346 12.91 13.76 -3.33
N PHE A 347 12.62 12.97 -2.28
CA PHE A 347 13.02 11.56 -2.18
C PHE A 347 11.85 10.59 -2.01
N GLY A 348 10.61 11.05 -2.08
CA GLY A 348 9.44 10.18 -2.06
C GLY A 348 8.16 10.86 -1.63
N ILE A 349 7.06 10.11 -1.74
CA ILE A 349 5.72 10.50 -1.27
C ILE A 349 5.44 9.71 0.01
N PHE A 350 4.94 10.40 1.03
CA PHE A 350 4.67 9.84 2.36
C PHE A 350 3.25 10.19 2.81
N GLU A 351 2.59 9.27 3.48
CA GLU A 351 1.32 9.57 4.15
C GLU A 351 1.59 10.46 5.37
N LEU A 352 0.77 11.49 5.58
CA LEU A 352 0.94 12.39 6.74
C LEU A 352 0.82 11.66 8.08
N LYS A 353 0.07 10.57 8.11
CA LYS A 353 -0.11 9.72 9.29
C LYS A 353 1.17 9.00 9.72
N ASP A 354 2.05 8.67 8.79
CA ASP A 354 3.29 7.94 9.07
C ASP A 354 4.28 8.74 9.90
N PHE A 355 4.18 10.08 9.87
CA PHE A 355 5.00 10.96 10.71
C PHE A 355 4.58 10.98 12.18
N PHE A 356 3.41 10.41 12.52
CA PHE A 356 2.93 10.31 13.88
C PHE A 356 3.27 8.94 14.45
N THR A 357 4.32 8.88 15.22
CA THR A 357 4.82 7.65 15.83
C THR A 357 4.32 7.52 17.27
N LYS A 358 3.89 6.30 17.64
CA LYS A 358 3.57 5.99 19.03
C LYS A 358 4.86 5.87 19.83
N ARG A 359 4.86 6.37 21.07
CA ARG A 359 5.97 6.09 22.01
C ARG A 359 6.01 4.59 22.32
N SER A 360 7.21 4.04 22.41
CA SER A 360 7.39 2.64 22.81
C SER A 360 6.98 2.40 24.27
N ASN A 361 7.15 3.40 25.11
CA ASN A 361 6.74 3.41 26.52
C ASN A 361 6.34 4.85 26.94
N PRO A 362 5.36 5.05 27.87
CA PRO A 362 4.99 6.40 28.35
C PRO A 362 6.17 7.24 28.86
N ASN A 363 7.20 6.59 29.39
CA ASN A 363 8.38 7.22 29.98
C ASN A 363 9.61 7.29 29.05
N SER A 364 9.52 6.81 27.79
CA SER A 364 10.64 6.90 26.85
C SER A 364 10.36 7.93 25.75
N GLU A 365 11.38 8.66 25.36
CA GLU A 365 11.33 9.59 24.23
C GLU A 365 11.49 8.86 22.89
N LEU A 366 11.85 7.56 22.91
CA LEU A 366 12.14 6.77 21.73
C LEU A 366 10.86 6.26 21.06
N SER A 367 10.84 6.33 19.75
CA SER A 367 9.75 5.81 18.92
C SER A 367 9.80 4.28 18.84
N VAL A 368 8.67 3.66 18.54
CA VAL A 368 8.60 2.22 18.26
C VAL A 368 9.57 1.80 17.14
N ASN A 369 9.67 2.64 16.09
CA ASN A 369 10.54 2.38 14.95
C ASN A 369 12.02 2.41 15.31
N GLU A 370 12.45 3.31 16.21
CA GLU A 370 13.83 3.36 16.71
C GLU A 370 14.18 2.12 17.52
N VAL A 371 13.26 1.66 18.39
CA VAL A 371 13.45 0.44 19.17
C VAL A 371 13.50 -0.79 18.25
N GLN A 372 12.67 -0.85 17.22
CA GLN A 372 12.70 -1.93 16.23
C GLN A 372 13.99 -1.91 15.39
N ALA A 373 14.51 -0.74 15.02
CA ALA A 373 15.77 -0.61 14.31
C ALA A 373 16.95 -1.10 15.16
N GLN A 374 17.01 -0.73 16.43
CA GLN A 374 18.05 -1.21 17.35
C GLN A 374 17.93 -2.71 17.61
N LEU A 375 16.71 -3.22 17.77
CA LEU A 375 16.48 -4.65 17.92
C LEU A 375 16.98 -5.45 16.70
N ARG A 376 16.71 -4.94 15.48
CA ARG A 376 17.21 -5.55 14.25
C ARG A 376 18.73 -5.50 14.18
N GLN A 377 19.36 -4.41 14.59
CA GLN A 377 20.81 -4.27 14.62
C GLN A 377 21.47 -5.23 15.63
N LEU A 378 20.92 -5.38 16.84
CA LEU A 378 21.42 -6.31 17.84
C LEU A 378 21.32 -7.77 17.36
N ILE A 379 20.23 -8.14 16.71
CA ILE A 379 20.06 -9.48 16.15
C ILE A 379 20.97 -9.71 14.93
N ALA A 380 21.21 -8.69 14.11
CA ALA A 380 22.14 -8.82 12.99
C ALA A 380 23.61 -9.01 13.42
N GLN A 381 23.97 -8.58 14.62
CA GLN A 381 25.30 -8.71 15.20
C GLN A 381 25.43 -9.95 16.12
N GLU A 382 24.37 -10.76 16.27
CA GLU A 382 24.42 -11.95 17.14
C GLU A 382 25.28 -13.07 16.53
N ASP A 383 25.88 -13.89 17.42
CA ASP A 383 26.53 -15.14 17.02
C ASP A 383 25.46 -16.14 16.56
N PRO A 384 25.51 -16.62 15.32
CA PRO A 384 24.55 -17.60 14.80
C PRO A 384 24.50 -18.92 15.60
N GLN A 385 25.60 -19.32 16.26
CA GLN A 385 25.65 -20.53 17.09
C GLN A 385 25.02 -20.32 18.47
N HIS A 386 25.00 -19.08 18.96
CA HIS A 386 24.46 -18.69 20.27
C HIS A 386 23.48 -17.53 20.14
N PRO A 387 22.29 -17.72 19.52
CA PRO A 387 21.32 -16.67 19.31
C PRO A 387 20.85 -16.04 20.62
N ILE A 388 20.76 -14.72 20.65
CA ILE A 388 20.38 -13.93 21.82
C ILE A 388 18.90 -14.16 22.15
N SER A 389 18.58 -14.53 23.41
CA SER A 389 17.20 -14.72 23.88
C SER A 389 16.47 -13.37 24.03
N ASP A 390 15.11 -13.40 23.99
CA ASP A 390 14.30 -12.19 24.21
C ASP A 390 14.60 -11.53 25.57
N GLN A 391 15.02 -12.29 26.58
CA GLN A 391 15.43 -11.78 27.89
C GLN A 391 16.77 -11.03 27.82
N GLN A 392 17.74 -11.59 27.12
CA GLN A 392 19.04 -10.94 26.91
C GLN A 392 18.91 -9.68 26.06
N LEU A 393 18.02 -9.69 25.03
CA LEU A 393 17.70 -8.50 24.24
C LEU A 393 17.13 -7.37 25.12
N VAL A 394 16.27 -7.69 26.11
CA VAL A 394 15.81 -6.70 27.11
C VAL A 394 16.97 -6.10 27.87
N HIS A 395 17.91 -6.92 28.38
CA HIS A 395 19.07 -6.43 29.11
C HIS A 395 20.00 -5.55 28.26
N LEU A 396 20.23 -5.94 27.00
CA LEU A 396 21.07 -5.14 26.09
C LEU A 396 20.41 -3.81 25.74
N LEU A 397 19.10 -3.79 25.49
CA LEU A 397 18.35 -2.55 25.27
C LEU A 397 18.31 -1.68 26.53
N GLN A 398 18.20 -2.28 27.71
CA GLN A 398 18.23 -1.56 28.99
C GLN A 398 19.61 -0.92 29.24
N ALA A 399 20.69 -1.58 28.85
CA ALA A 399 22.05 -1.01 28.91
C ALA A 399 22.22 0.21 27.98
N GLN A 400 21.42 0.28 26.92
CA GLN A 400 21.34 1.42 26.00
C GLN A 400 20.31 2.50 26.44
N GLY A 401 19.76 2.39 27.64
CA GLY A 401 18.79 3.33 28.21
C GLY A 401 17.33 3.08 27.78
N ILE A 402 17.03 1.93 27.14
CA ILE A 402 15.70 1.60 26.63
C ILE A 402 15.02 0.60 27.55
N THR A 403 14.07 1.07 28.35
CA THR A 403 13.33 0.22 29.30
C THR A 403 12.07 -0.33 28.63
N ILE A 404 12.09 -1.61 28.25
CA ILE A 404 10.95 -2.31 27.65
C ILE A 404 10.75 -3.70 28.26
N ALA A 405 9.50 -4.16 28.28
CA ALA A 405 9.17 -5.48 28.80
C ALA A 405 9.51 -6.58 27.77
N ARG A 406 9.88 -7.78 28.26
CA ARG A 406 10.15 -8.96 27.43
C ARG A 406 9.02 -9.25 26.42
N ARG A 407 7.74 -9.12 26.84
CA ARG A 407 6.59 -9.33 25.95
C ARG A 407 6.59 -8.35 24.77
N THR A 408 7.01 -7.11 25.00
CA THR A 408 7.10 -6.09 23.95
C THR A 408 8.23 -6.40 22.97
N VAL A 409 9.40 -6.86 23.46
CA VAL A 409 10.51 -7.31 22.61
C VAL A 409 10.08 -8.48 21.72
N SER A 410 9.41 -9.48 22.29
CA SER A 410 8.89 -10.63 21.54
C SER A 410 7.88 -10.18 20.45
N LYS A 411 6.96 -9.26 20.78
CA LYS A 411 6.02 -8.68 19.82
C LYS A 411 6.72 -7.94 18.68
N TYR A 412 7.69 -7.09 18.99
CA TYR A 412 8.43 -6.34 17.96
C TYR A 412 9.25 -7.25 17.06
N ARG A 413 9.91 -8.27 17.63
CA ARG A 413 10.63 -9.29 16.89
C ARG A 413 9.71 -10.02 15.89
N GLN A 414 8.52 -10.44 16.33
CA GLN A 414 7.51 -11.07 15.47
C GLN A 414 7.04 -10.14 14.36
N GLN A 415 6.80 -8.86 14.64
CA GLN A 415 6.44 -7.86 13.64
C GLN A 415 7.53 -7.64 12.60
N LEU A 416 8.80 -7.82 12.97
CA LEU A 416 9.94 -7.78 12.05
C LEU A 416 10.16 -9.09 11.26
N GLY A 417 9.31 -10.11 11.46
CA GLY A 417 9.46 -11.42 10.81
C GLY A 417 10.64 -12.24 11.31
N ILE A 418 11.23 -11.89 12.49
CA ILE A 418 12.40 -12.56 13.01
C ILE A 418 11.98 -13.72 13.92
N ALA A 419 12.50 -14.93 13.63
CA ALA A 419 12.22 -16.15 14.39
C ALA A 419 12.76 -16.07 15.84
N ASN A 420 12.22 -16.85 16.77
CA ASN A 420 12.71 -16.91 18.16
C ASN A 420 14.14 -17.50 18.24
N ALA A 421 14.84 -17.28 19.35
CA ALA A 421 16.23 -17.75 19.53
C ALA A 421 16.39 -19.25 19.26
N HIS A 422 15.44 -20.08 19.71
CA HIS A 422 15.45 -21.51 19.49
C HIS A 422 15.32 -21.88 18.00
N GLN A 423 14.39 -21.26 17.28
CA GLN A 423 14.22 -21.47 15.84
C GLN A 423 15.42 -20.94 15.04
N ARG A 424 16.00 -19.78 15.42
CA ARG A 424 17.21 -19.25 14.78
C ARG A 424 18.40 -20.19 14.95
N LYS A 425 18.55 -20.81 16.11
CA LYS A 425 19.57 -21.84 16.35
C LYS A 425 19.38 -23.07 15.45
N HIS A 426 18.15 -23.53 15.28
CA HIS A 426 17.84 -24.65 14.39
C HIS A 426 18.06 -24.33 12.91
N LEU A 427 17.78 -23.10 12.48
CA LEU A 427 18.06 -22.66 11.12
C LEU A 427 19.57 -22.64 10.79
N VAL A 428 20.43 -22.47 11.80
CA VAL A 428 21.89 -22.48 11.65
C VAL A 428 22.48 -23.88 11.79
N LEU A 429 21.94 -24.70 12.70
CA LEU A 429 22.36 -26.11 12.89
C LEU A 429 21.79 -27.05 11.81
N GLY A 430 20.80 -26.58 11.04
CA GLY A 430 20.27 -27.25 9.85
C GLY A 430 21.00 -26.92 8.54
N LYS A 431 22.08 -26.10 8.63
CA LYS A 431 23.00 -25.85 7.51
C LYS A 431 24.11 -26.89 7.44
#